data_fc1c8f5311cece6e05611f3d73b3ea42
#
_entry.id   fc1c8f5311cece6e05611f3d73b3ea42
#
_cell.length_a   1.000
_cell.length_b   1.000
_cell.length_c   1.000
_cell.angle_alpha   90.00
_cell.angle_beta   90.00
_cell.angle_gamma   90.00
#
_symmetry.space_group_name_H-M   'P 1'
#
loop_
_entity.id
_entity.type
_entity.pdbx_description
1 polymer ?
#
loop_
_entity_poly.entity_id
_entity_poly.type
_entity_poly.pdbx_seq_one_letter_code
_entity_poly.pdbx_strand_id
1 'polypeptide(L)'
;MKRHLIMALATFFALYANAQVKIGDNPNTINANSLLELESTNKGFLPPRVALNSTASVAPLTGTVTAGMLVYSTGGTLADGYYYWNGTAWRLVATSELNTVTKSATTTLTKTETFVLASGDITLTLPVVTASDNGLSITIKNVGTHTDLVTVVGSSSATIDNKTTSKLTRYGGVTYVANGGNWVIKNKDRRLENVLDVNANSSWTTLQEAVEYLNAHMSAPTVVRLDEETYQVAATLNINLSYPVTFQGPSYGHSTIAAASGLSGKPMFRCATECYFKMLQFDATTLSGYGSSANEDAIHFAGSGTYNEIKDCTFDSFYKTIFDSTNAELWIFETDISNAQHSGLMVHGNTAGVTVKVAETDFIHCARGINLDKATSATIQFASGGYYNANATDTAIVYHPTTFTSFTSIAITGNSWNNVGKYIEGFDFTRTDGRDANAILEGNAGMGDKKPYAYVTVLNNTASVSNIATANTWAKANWGPNTTSTTCKWTIVDNKITFQPTYKRNGWFTITGNLSVDGSNRVVSIGVVKNSASSTRYGETTIRTGTANQPYPFAFVVYLENISPTDYFEVYVTSSSNGDNVKIQDIQWLANAQ
;
A
#
# COMPACT_ATOMS: atom_id res chain seq x y z
N MET A 1 39.25 -9.42 -100.82
CA MET A 1 38.03 -9.03 -100.06
C MET A 1 37.56 -10.10 -99.05
N LYS A 2 37.40 -11.37 -99.37
CA LYS A 2 36.89 -12.38 -98.43
C LYS A 2 37.74 -12.61 -97.18
N ARG A 3 39.11 -12.49 -97.25
CA ARG A 3 40.02 -12.64 -96.10
C ARG A 3 39.92 -11.50 -95.06
N HIS A 4 39.70 -10.28 -95.55
CA HIS A 4 39.59 -9.09 -94.65
C HIS A 4 38.21 -9.02 -93.96
N LEU A 5 37.14 -9.56 -94.61
CA LEU A 5 35.81 -9.64 -94.02
C LEU A 5 35.75 -10.65 -92.88
N ILE A 6 36.44 -11.79 -93.06
CA ILE A 6 36.52 -12.81 -91.98
C ILE A 6 37.35 -12.31 -90.80
N MET A 7 38.45 -11.55 -91.06
CA MET A 7 39.22 -10.98 -89.97
C MET A 7 38.49 -9.83 -89.25
N ALA A 8 37.70 -9.01 -89.94
CA ALA A 8 36.87 -7.98 -89.34
C ALA A 8 35.69 -8.58 -88.52
N LEU A 9 35.14 -9.65 -89.03
CA LEU A 9 34.06 -10.38 -88.28
C LEU A 9 34.59 -11.07 -87.02
N ALA A 10 35.80 -11.65 -87.06
CA ALA A 10 36.48 -12.25 -85.91
C ALA A 10 36.86 -11.22 -84.82
N THR A 11 37.29 -10.01 -85.28
CA THR A 11 37.57 -8.92 -84.32
C THR A 11 36.32 -8.32 -83.68
N PHE A 12 35.18 -8.32 -84.41
CA PHE A 12 33.93 -7.80 -83.87
C PHE A 12 33.31 -8.74 -82.81
N PHE A 13 33.51 -10.07 -82.94
CA PHE A 13 33.07 -11.06 -81.93
C PHE A 13 33.95 -11.08 -80.67
N ALA A 14 35.23 -10.64 -80.78
CA ALA A 14 36.13 -10.57 -79.63
C ALA A 14 35.81 -9.38 -78.63
N LEU A 15 34.98 -8.40 -79.05
CA LEU A 15 34.68 -7.21 -78.27
C LEU A 15 33.51 -7.38 -77.22
N TYR A 16 32.89 -8.54 -77.20
CA TYR A 16 31.81 -8.84 -76.29
C TYR A 16 32.12 -10.00 -75.33
N ALA A 17 33.37 -10.24 -75.01
CA ALA A 17 33.69 -11.23 -73.98
C ALA A 17 33.38 -10.65 -72.57
N ASN A 18 32.22 -10.96 -72.04
CA ASN A 18 31.99 -10.76 -70.64
C ASN A 18 32.89 -11.71 -69.85
N ALA A 19 33.85 -11.12 -69.09
CA ALA A 19 34.84 -11.92 -68.35
C ALA A 19 34.31 -12.44 -67.02
N GLN A 20 33.06 -12.86 -66.96
CA GLN A 20 32.50 -13.59 -65.79
C GLN A 20 32.97 -15.05 -65.87
N VAL A 21 33.36 -15.57 -64.71
CA VAL A 21 33.83 -16.95 -64.58
C VAL A 21 32.84 -17.72 -63.67
N LYS A 22 32.31 -18.80 -64.24
CA LYS A 22 31.56 -19.79 -63.45
C LYS A 22 32.29 -21.12 -63.49
N ILE A 23 32.44 -21.74 -62.30
CA ILE A 23 32.98 -23.08 -62.15
C ILE A 23 31.91 -23.91 -61.42
N GLY A 24 31.34 -24.90 -62.08
CA GLY A 24 30.29 -25.76 -61.50
C GLY A 24 29.45 -26.48 -62.54
N ASP A 25 28.33 -27.06 -62.06
CA ASP A 25 27.51 -27.99 -62.85
C ASP A 25 26.67 -27.30 -63.96
N ASN A 26 26.41 -25.98 -63.86
CA ASN A 26 25.67 -25.22 -64.88
C ASN A 26 26.49 -24.07 -65.46
N PRO A 27 27.55 -24.34 -66.23
CA PRO A 27 28.52 -23.30 -66.64
C PRO A 27 27.93 -22.20 -67.54
N ASN A 28 26.81 -22.45 -68.17
CA ASN A 28 26.15 -21.51 -69.07
C ASN A 28 25.15 -20.55 -68.40
N THR A 29 24.88 -20.73 -67.09
CA THR A 29 23.96 -19.87 -66.34
C THR A 29 24.71 -19.22 -65.19
N ILE A 30 25.24 -18.05 -65.41
CA ILE A 30 25.96 -17.26 -64.38
C ILE A 30 25.07 -16.14 -63.87
N ASN A 31 25.15 -15.86 -62.58
CA ASN A 31 24.45 -14.70 -62.00
C ASN A 31 25.06 -13.40 -62.59
N ALA A 32 24.24 -12.55 -63.17
CA ALA A 32 24.65 -11.31 -63.82
C ALA A 32 25.41 -10.34 -62.90
N ASN A 33 25.29 -10.50 -61.59
CA ASN A 33 25.96 -9.66 -60.59
C ASN A 33 27.23 -10.31 -59.99
N SER A 34 27.68 -11.49 -60.49
CA SER A 34 28.90 -12.15 -60.05
C SER A 34 30.00 -12.08 -61.10
N LEU A 35 31.25 -11.79 -60.68
CA LEU A 35 32.42 -11.95 -61.50
C LEU A 35 32.97 -13.37 -61.46
N LEU A 36 32.84 -14.02 -60.30
CA LEU A 36 33.18 -15.42 -60.07
C LEU A 36 32.01 -16.10 -59.37
N GLU A 37 31.47 -17.16 -59.93
CA GLU A 37 30.46 -18.00 -59.33
C GLU A 37 30.98 -19.46 -59.24
N LEU A 38 30.93 -20.00 -58.03
CA LEU A 38 31.31 -21.38 -57.73
C LEU A 38 30.04 -22.16 -57.35
N GLU A 39 29.66 -23.13 -58.14
CA GLU A 39 28.46 -23.94 -57.92
C GLU A 39 28.84 -25.43 -57.77
N SER A 40 28.49 -26.01 -56.62
CA SER A 40 28.65 -27.43 -56.40
C SER A 40 27.73 -27.90 -55.26
N THR A 41 27.20 -29.10 -55.40
CA THR A 41 26.41 -29.77 -54.36
C THR A 41 27.26 -30.58 -53.37
N ASN A 42 28.55 -30.80 -53.66
CA ASN A 42 29.43 -31.67 -52.87
C ASN A 42 30.89 -31.20 -52.76
N LYS A 43 31.23 -29.98 -53.19
CA LYS A 43 32.55 -29.37 -53.05
C LYS A 43 32.45 -27.99 -52.47
N GLY A 44 33.40 -27.61 -51.60
CA GLY A 44 33.50 -26.28 -50.99
C GLY A 44 34.56 -25.43 -51.63
N PHE A 45 34.53 -24.12 -51.34
CA PHE A 45 35.61 -23.18 -51.62
C PHE A 45 36.64 -23.23 -50.51
N LEU A 46 37.91 -23.49 -50.84
CA LEU A 46 39.03 -23.48 -49.90
C LEU A 46 39.86 -22.25 -50.17
N PRO A 47 39.74 -21.17 -49.37
CA PRO A 47 40.52 -19.97 -49.52
C PRO A 47 41.98 -20.19 -49.12
N PRO A 48 42.90 -19.24 -49.43
CA PRO A 48 44.29 -19.28 -49.01
C PRO A 48 44.40 -19.45 -47.48
N ARG A 49 45.27 -20.39 -47.07
CA ARG A 49 45.60 -20.63 -45.66
C ARG A 49 46.79 -19.78 -45.28
N VAL A 50 46.66 -19.01 -44.16
CA VAL A 50 47.63 -18.01 -43.76
C VAL A 50 47.85 -18.12 -42.25
N ALA A 51 49.08 -18.11 -41.77
CA ALA A 51 49.41 -18.11 -40.35
C ALA A 51 49.35 -16.66 -39.79
N LEU A 52 48.13 -16.21 -39.42
CA LEU A 52 47.94 -14.90 -38.83
C LEU A 52 48.38 -14.87 -37.37
N ASN A 53 49.21 -13.91 -37.00
CA ASN A 53 49.76 -13.77 -35.66
C ASN A 53 49.19 -12.53 -34.90
N SER A 54 48.53 -11.64 -35.59
CA SER A 54 47.93 -10.44 -34.97
C SER A 54 46.76 -9.94 -35.82
N THR A 55 45.74 -9.46 -35.18
CA THR A 55 44.62 -8.82 -35.88
C THR A 55 45.02 -7.49 -36.54
N ALA A 56 46.00 -6.80 -36.00
CA ALA A 56 46.45 -5.49 -36.49
C ALA A 56 47.58 -5.56 -37.53
N SER A 57 48.10 -6.77 -37.81
CA SER A 57 49.23 -6.95 -38.75
C SER A 57 48.77 -7.70 -40.01
N VAL A 58 49.21 -7.26 -41.16
CA VAL A 58 48.98 -7.97 -42.42
C VAL A 58 49.93 -9.15 -42.65
N ALA A 59 51.03 -9.23 -41.89
CA ALA A 59 51.96 -10.36 -41.96
C ALA A 59 51.28 -11.70 -41.67
N PRO A 60 51.64 -12.79 -42.38
CA PRO A 60 52.79 -12.95 -43.29
C PRO A 60 52.51 -12.53 -44.74
N LEU A 61 51.37 -11.94 -45.05
CA LEU A 61 51.10 -11.42 -46.39
C LEU A 61 52.06 -10.24 -46.67
N THR A 62 52.54 -10.18 -47.89
CA THR A 62 53.44 -9.12 -48.33
C THR A 62 52.70 -8.15 -49.24
N GLY A 63 53.06 -6.86 -49.17
CA GLY A 63 52.42 -5.79 -49.99
C GLY A 63 51.14 -5.25 -49.30
N THR A 64 50.37 -4.48 -50.06
CA THR A 64 49.16 -3.84 -49.61
C THR A 64 47.98 -4.84 -49.60
N VAL A 65 47.40 -5.10 -48.44
CA VAL A 65 46.20 -5.94 -48.31
C VAL A 65 44.96 -5.05 -48.44
N THR A 66 44.13 -5.37 -49.40
CA THR A 66 42.90 -4.61 -49.69
C THR A 66 41.77 -5.07 -48.77
N ALA A 67 40.95 -4.13 -48.30
CA ALA A 67 39.75 -4.42 -47.52
C ALA A 67 38.83 -5.40 -48.26
N GLY A 68 38.29 -6.38 -47.56
CA GLY A 68 37.48 -7.48 -48.13
C GLY A 68 38.28 -8.76 -48.46
N MET A 69 39.63 -8.76 -48.35
CA MET A 69 40.41 -9.98 -48.55
C MET A 69 40.06 -11.03 -47.53
N LEU A 70 39.67 -12.24 -47.98
CA LEU A 70 39.28 -13.39 -47.17
C LEU A 70 40.38 -14.45 -47.15
N VAL A 71 40.73 -14.91 -45.95
CA VAL A 71 41.71 -15.99 -45.74
C VAL A 71 41.22 -16.94 -44.64
N TYR A 72 41.77 -18.17 -44.61
CA TYR A 72 41.63 -19.08 -43.47
C TYR A 72 42.93 -18.99 -42.64
N SER A 73 42.82 -18.49 -41.41
CA SER A 73 43.96 -18.49 -40.48
C SER A 73 44.17 -19.89 -39.94
N THR A 74 45.41 -20.38 -40.01
CA THR A 74 45.82 -21.62 -39.38
C THR A 74 47.35 -21.64 -39.17
N GLY A 75 47.78 -22.21 -38.05
CA GLY A 75 49.21 -22.31 -37.71
C GLY A 75 49.83 -21.00 -37.22
N GLY A 76 49.05 -19.94 -37.00
CA GLY A 76 49.49 -18.69 -36.35
C GLY A 76 49.08 -18.61 -34.88
N THR A 77 49.19 -17.42 -34.26
CA THR A 77 48.76 -17.18 -32.90
C THR A 77 47.27 -16.81 -32.80
N LEU A 78 46.65 -16.37 -33.91
CA LEU A 78 45.21 -16.20 -33.95
C LEU A 78 44.54 -17.58 -34.07
N ALA A 79 43.36 -17.69 -33.47
CA ALA A 79 42.56 -18.92 -33.53
C ALA A 79 42.32 -19.33 -35.00
N ASP A 80 42.26 -20.65 -35.27
CA ASP A 80 41.93 -21.15 -36.60
C ASP A 80 40.50 -20.72 -36.98
N GLY A 81 40.35 -20.19 -38.21
CA GLY A 81 39.05 -19.70 -38.69
C GLY A 81 39.15 -18.82 -39.94
N TYR A 82 37.99 -18.47 -40.49
CA TYR A 82 37.90 -17.54 -41.61
C TYR A 82 38.05 -16.10 -41.12
N TYR A 83 38.98 -15.35 -41.72
CA TYR A 83 39.20 -13.95 -41.42
C TYR A 83 39.10 -13.11 -42.71
N TYR A 84 38.54 -11.92 -42.57
CA TYR A 84 38.62 -10.90 -43.64
C TYR A 84 39.35 -9.65 -43.14
N TRP A 85 40.05 -9.00 -44.01
CA TRP A 85 40.69 -7.72 -43.77
C TRP A 85 39.66 -6.59 -43.96
N ASN A 86 39.41 -5.76 -42.93
CA ASN A 86 38.46 -4.66 -43.03
C ASN A 86 39.10 -3.32 -43.47
N GLY A 87 40.36 -3.32 -43.85
CA GLY A 87 41.16 -2.13 -44.20
C GLY A 87 42.12 -1.71 -43.07
N THR A 88 41.89 -2.14 -41.82
CA THR A 88 42.71 -1.78 -40.66
C THR A 88 43.07 -2.98 -39.80
N ALA A 89 42.26 -4.03 -39.81
CA ALA A 89 42.46 -5.23 -38.97
C ALA A 89 41.79 -6.47 -39.57
N TRP A 90 42.34 -7.65 -39.26
CA TRP A 90 41.69 -8.94 -39.51
C TRP A 90 40.52 -9.13 -38.58
N ARG A 91 39.37 -9.46 -39.15
CA ARG A 91 38.14 -9.78 -38.42
C ARG A 91 37.73 -11.21 -38.65
N LEU A 92 37.52 -11.95 -37.58
CA LEU A 92 36.98 -13.33 -37.63
C LEU A 92 35.57 -13.27 -38.21
N VAL A 93 35.32 -14.10 -39.22
CA VAL A 93 33.95 -14.40 -39.67
C VAL A 93 33.39 -15.36 -38.63
N ALA A 94 32.72 -14.79 -37.61
CA ALA A 94 32.21 -15.55 -36.46
C ALA A 94 31.11 -16.53 -36.90
N THR A 95 31.26 -17.79 -36.56
CA THR A 95 30.13 -18.70 -36.45
C THR A 95 29.50 -18.42 -35.08
N SER A 96 28.21 -18.18 -35.02
CA SER A 96 27.46 -17.97 -33.76
C SER A 96 27.25 -19.29 -33.00
N GLU A 97 28.33 -20.02 -32.72
CA GLU A 97 28.21 -21.10 -31.74
C GLU A 97 28.15 -20.46 -30.35
N LEU A 98 26.97 -20.51 -29.73
CA LEU A 98 26.80 -20.16 -28.34
C LEU A 98 27.58 -21.19 -27.51
N ASN A 99 28.71 -20.79 -26.94
CA ASN A 99 29.39 -21.62 -25.95
C ASN A 99 28.56 -21.60 -24.65
N THR A 100 27.67 -22.58 -24.53
CA THR A 100 26.76 -22.72 -23.37
C THR A 100 27.49 -23.45 -22.24
N VAL A 101 27.60 -22.80 -21.09
CA VAL A 101 28.19 -23.37 -19.88
C VAL A 101 27.21 -23.27 -18.71
N THR A 102 27.31 -24.22 -17.79
CA THR A 102 26.50 -24.21 -16.55
C THR A 102 27.38 -23.83 -15.36
N LYS A 103 26.89 -22.94 -14.49
CA LYS A 103 27.56 -22.52 -13.25
C LYS A 103 26.61 -22.68 -12.06
N SER A 104 27.09 -23.40 -11.04
CA SER A 104 26.35 -23.60 -9.78
C SER A 104 27.19 -23.17 -8.55
N ALA A 105 28.32 -22.46 -8.76
CA ALA A 105 29.17 -21.92 -7.74
C ALA A 105 29.69 -20.53 -8.13
N THR A 106 29.99 -19.71 -7.13
CA THR A 106 30.60 -18.38 -7.32
C THR A 106 31.92 -18.51 -8.07
N THR A 107 32.07 -17.82 -9.18
CA THR A 107 33.26 -17.90 -10.06
C THR A 107 33.40 -16.67 -10.95
N THR A 108 34.60 -16.52 -11.51
CA THR A 108 34.86 -15.52 -12.58
C THR A 108 34.68 -16.19 -13.94
N LEU A 109 33.91 -15.55 -14.82
CA LEU A 109 33.67 -16.01 -16.18
C LEU A 109 34.87 -15.66 -17.07
N THR A 110 35.06 -16.46 -18.13
CA THR A 110 36.03 -16.20 -19.20
C THR A 110 35.35 -15.49 -20.39
N LYS A 111 36.15 -14.87 -21.27
CA LYS A 111 35.64 -14.21 -22.47
C LYS A 111 35.01 -15.17 -23.49
N THR A 112 35.29 -16.45 -23.37
CA THR A 112 34.76 -17.50 -24.25
C THR A 112 33.43 -18.10 -23.78
N GLU A 113 33.01 -17.84 -22.54
CA GLU A 113 31.74 -18.31 -21.98
C GLU A 113 30.62 -17.32 -22.33
N THR A 114 30.09 -17.43 -23.55
CA THR A 114 29.17 -16.43 -24.11
C THR A 114 27.71 -16.63 -23.74
N PHE A 115 27.33 -17.83 -23.30
CA PHE A 115 25.99 -18.13 -22.78
C PHE A 115 26.10 -18.96 -21.51
N VAL A 116 25.68 -18.41 -20.37
CA VAL A 116 25.84 -18.99 -19.05
C VAL A 116 24.47 -19.32 -18.46
N LEU A 117 24.25 -20.59 -18.16
CA LEU A 117 23.12 -21.07 -17.34
C LEU A 117 23.59 -21.13 -15.89
N ALA A 118 23.00 -20.33 -15.02
CA ALA A 118 23.41 -20.19 -13.63
C ALA A 118 22.32 -20.69 -12.68
N SER A 119 22.71 -21.30 -11.55
CA SER A 119 21.78 -21.74 -10.49
C SER A 119 22.45 -21.61 -9.13
N GLY A 120 21.61 -21.43 -8.06
CA GLY A 120 22.06 -21.21 -6.70
C GLY A 120 22.27 -19.73 -6.35
N ASP A 121 22.46 -19.45 -5.07
CA ASP A 121 22.85 -18.13 -4.56
C ASP A 121 24.34 -17.90 -4.81
N ILE A 122 24.66 -17.48 -6.04
CA ILE A 122 26.06 -17.37 -6.50
C ILE A 122 26.37 -15.97 -7.02
N THR A 123 27.64 -15.63 -6.96
CA THR A 123 28.18 -14.43 -7.62
C THR A 123 29.01 -14.81 -8.82
N LEU A 124 28.61 -14.30 -9.99
CA LEU A 124 29.37 -14.45 -11.25
C LEU A 124 30.10 -13.15 -11.52
N THR A 125 31.44 -13.21 -11.62
CA THR A 125 32.26 -12.05 -11.98
C THR A 125 32.50 -12.06 -13.50
N LEU A 126 32.09 -11.01 -14.18
CA LEU A 126 32.37 -10.83 -15.61
C LEU A 126 33.88 -10.67 -15.84
N PRO A 127 34.41 -11.15 -16.98
CA PRO A 127 35.84 -11.08 -17.23
C PRO A 127 36.36 -9.64 -17.31
N VAL A 128 37.66 -9.46 -17.12
CA VAL A 128 38.33 -8.17 -17.37
C VAL A 128 38.27 -7.86 -18.86
N VAL A 129 37.77 -6.67 -19.18
CA VAL A 129 37.65 -6.17 -20.56
C VAL A 129 38.36 -4.85 -20.71
N THR A 130 38.80 -4.61 -21.93
CA THR A 130 39.48 -3.38 -22.38
C THR A 130 38.78 -2.81 -23.60
N ALA A 131 39.23 -1.69 -24.12
CA ALA A 131 38.65 -1.11 -25.33
C ALA A 131 38.72 -2.05 -26.55
N SER A 132 39.69 -2.97 -26.60
CA SER A 132 39.78 -3.97 -27.68
C SER A 132 38.68 -5.05 -27.61
N ASP A 133 38.05 -5.20 -26.48
CA ASP A 133 36.95 -6.17 -26.25
C ASP A 133 35.55 -5.58 -26.51
N ASN A 134 35.49 -4.35 -26.97
CA ASN A 134 34.21 -3.68 -27.25
C ASN A 134 33.30 -4.53 -28.14
N GLY A 135 32.06 -4.78 -27.71
CA GLY A 135 31.10 -5.63 -28.40
C GLY A 135 31.13 -7.10 -27.97
N LEU A 136 32.11 -7.54 -27.15
CA LEU A 136 32.03 -8.86 -26.50
C LEU A 136 30.74 -8.97 -25.71
N SER A 137 29.99 -10.04 -25.96
CA SER A 137 28.66 -10.21 -25.40
C SER A 137 28.59 -11.50 -24.59
N ILE A 138 28.13 -11.41 -23.33
CA ILE A 138 27.90 -12.55 -22.45
C ILE A 138 26.46 -12.49 -21.98
N THR A 139 25.71 -13.55 -22.25
CA THR A 139 24.34 -13.70 -21.77
C THR A 139 24.33 -14.65 -20.57
N ILE A 140 23.73 -14.22 -19.47
CA ILE A 140 23.58 -15.02 -18.27
C ILE A 140 22.08 -15.21 -18.01
N LYS A 141 21.66 -16.45 -17.78
CA LYS A 141 20.28 -16.81 -17.42
C LYS A 141 20.27 -17.60 -16.13
N ASN A 142 19.48 -17.17 -15.15
CA ASN A 142 19.23 -17.94 -13.94
C ASN A 142 18.21 -19.04 -14.26
N VAL A 143 18.62 -20.31 -14.12
CA VAL A 143 17.80 -21.50 -14.34
C VAL A 143 17.57 -22.30 -13.06
N GLY A 144 17.91 -21.70 -11.92
CA GLY A 144 17.80 -22.32 -10.61
C GLY A 144 16.40 -22.36 -10.02
N THR A 145 16.30 -22.51 -8.71
CA THR A 145 15.03 -22.54 -7.98
C THR A 145 14.46 -21.15 -7.75
N HIS A 146 13.26 -21.03 -7.19
CA HIS A 146 12.61 -19.74 -6.92
C HIS A 146 13.35 -18.90 -5.84
N THR A 147 14.16 -19.53 -4.99
CA THR A 147 15.01 -18.86 -4.00
C THR A 147 16.38 -18.48 -4.52
N ASP A 148 16.81 -18.98 -5.69
CA ASP A 148 18.14 -18.72 -6.22
C ASP A 148 18.29 -17.29 -6.73
N LEU A 149 19.30 -16.59 -6.23
CA LEU A 149 19.67 -15.24 -6.66
C LEU A 149 21.07 -15.22 -7.26
N VAL A 150 21.16 -15.09 -8.58
CA VAL A 150 22.43 -14.93 -9.27
C VAL A 150 22.84 -13.46 -9.26
N THR A 151 23.92 -13.13 -8.58
CA THR A 151 24.52 -11.80 -8.58
C THR A 151 25.63 -11.72 -9.62
N VAL A 152 25.59 -10.72 -10.50
CA VAL A 152 26.63 -10.49 -11.51
C VAL A 152 27.38 -9.21 -11.15
N VAL A 153 28.70 -9.27 -11.15
CA VAL A 153 29.59 -8.15 -10.86
C VAL A 153 30.64 -7.98 -11.96
N GLY A 154 31.15 -6.78 -12.14
CA GLY A 154 32.30 -6.54 -13.02
C GLY A 154 33.61 -6.95 -12.33
N SER A 155 34.62 -7.36 -13.11
CA SER A 155 35.97 -7.60 -12.59
C SER A 155 36.65 -6.30 -12.20
N SER A 156 37.47 -6.33 -11.15
CA SER A 156 38.24 -5.18 -10.65
C SER A 156 37.31 -3.99 -10.30
N SER A 157 37.45 -2.87 -10.98
CA SER A 157 36.62 -1.68 -10.82
C SER A 157 35.58 -1.49 -11.94
N ALA A 158 35.39 -2.49 -12.81
CA ALA A 158 34.44 -2.39 -13.92
C ALA A 158 33.01 -2.33 -13.39
N THR A 159 32.23 -1.41 -13.94
CA THR A 159 30.81 -1.26 -13.60
C THR A 159 29.89 -1.90 -14.66
N ILE A 160 28.66 -2.15 -14.27
CA ILE A 160 27.56 -2.61 -15.15
C ILE A 160 26.51 -1.50 -15.15
N ASP A 161 26.35 -0.75 -16.27
CA ASP A 161 25.48 0.44 -16.34
C ASP A 161 25.72 1.42 -15.18
N ASN A 162 26.98 1.69 -14.83
CA ASN A 162 27.42 2.52 -13.69
C ASN A 162 27.01 1.97 -12.29
N LYS A 163 26.58 0.72 -12.19
CA LYS A 163 26.32 0.03 -10.94
C LYS A 163 27.38 -1.02 -10.66
N THR A 164 27.53 -1.40 -9.39
CA THR A 164 28.50 -2.45 -8.99
C THR A 164 27.97 -3.85 -9.21
N THR A 165 26.66 -4.03 -9.23
CA THR A 165 26.01 -5.35 -9.32
C THR A 165 24.80 -5.34 -10.25
N SER A 166 24.50 -6.51 -10.81
CA SER A 166 23.25 -6.84 -11.50
C SER A 166 22.71 -8.14 -10.92
N LYS A 167 21.44 -8.20 -10.56
CA LYS A 167 20.80 -9.36 -9.94
C LYS A 167 19.83 -10.03 -10.91
N LEU A 168 19.83 -11.36 -10.96
CA LEU A 168 18.95 -12.17 -11.77
C LEU A 168 18.20 -13.16 -10.88
N THR A 169 16.88 -13.01 -10.83
CA THR A 169 15.98 -13.98 -10.19
C THR A 169 15.71 -15.14 -11.14
N ARG A 170 15.01 -16.17 -10.69
CA ARG A 170 14.64 -17.36 -11.49
C ARG A 170 14.11 -16.95 -12.87
N TYR A 171 14.58 -17.62 -13.91
CA TYR A 171 14.31 -17.36 -15.33
C TYR A 171 14.71 -15.97 -15.85
N GLY A 172 15.21 -15.09 -15.01
CA GLY A 172 15.78 -13.83 -15.46
C GLY A 172 17.00 -14.03 -16.34
N GLY A 173 17.06 -13.33 -17.47
CA GLY A 173 18.18 -13.35 -18.40
C GLY A 173 18.65 -11.95 -18.74
N VAL A 174 19.97 -11.74 -18.75
CA VAL A 174 20.59 -10.45 -19.09
C VAL A 174 21.76 -10.67 -20.02
N THR A 175 21.83 -9.86 -21.06
CA THR A 175 22.98 -9.79 -21.97
C THR A 175 23.84 -8.59 -21.62
N TYR A 176 25.07 -8.86 -21.22
CA TYR A 176 26.10 -7.88 -20.90
C TYR A 176 27.01 -7.69 -22.11
N VAL A 177 27.29 -6.45 -22.48
CA VAL A 177 28.16 -6.10 -23.63
C VAL A 177 29.31 -5.24 -23.13
N ALA A 178 30.52 -5.63 -23.46
CA ALA A 178 31.72 -4.86 -23.10
C ALA A 178 31.78 -3.52 -23.83
N ASN A 179 32.09 -2.45 -23.10
CA ASN A 179 32.22 -1.09 -23.61
C ASN A 179 33.25 -0.29 -22.79
N GLY A 180 34.40 0.01 -23.37
CA GLY A 180 35.40 0.91 -22.78
C GLY A 180 35.99 0.45 -21.45
N GLY A 181 36.10 -0.86 -21.22
CA GLY A 181 36.55 -1.43 -19.92
C GLY A 181 35.46 -1.65 -18.88
N ASN A 182 34.23 -1.28 -19.20
CA ASN A 182 33.02 -1.53 -18.41
C ASN A 182 32.06 -2.45 -19.16
N TRP A 183 30.92 -2.76 -18.52
CA TRP A 183 29.85 -3.54 -19.11
C TRP A 183 28.57 -2.70 -19.21
N VAL A 184 27.83 -2.89 -20.29
CA VAL A 184 26.49 -2.31 -20.47
C VAL A 184 25.48 -3.40 -20.71
N ILE A 185 24.26 -3.20 -20.23
CA ILE A 185 23.16 -4.14 -20.40
C ILE A 185 22.48 -3.86 -21.75
N LYS A 186 22.51 -4.84 -22.66
CA LYS A 186 21.84 -4.75 -23.96
C LYS A 186 20.36 -5.08 -23.87
N ASN A 187 20.01 -6.16 -23.18
CA ASN A 187 18.65 -6.61 -22.96
C ASN A 187 18.53 -7.01 -21.49
N LYS A 188 17.69 -6.34 -20.75
CA LYS A 188 17.27 -6.70 -19.39
C LYS A 188 15.77 -6.91 -19.43
N ASP A 189 15.32 -8.01 -18.91
CA ASP A 189 13.94 -8.12 -18.50
C ASP A 189 13.69 -7.01 -17.49
N ARG A 190 12.83 -6.04 -17.82
CA ARG A 190 12.60 -4.85 -16.99
C ARG A 190 11.76 -5.22 -15.77
N ARG A 191 12.37 -5.90 -14.81
CA ARG A 191 11.78 -6.04 -13.48
C ARG A 191 12.16 -4.82 -12.66
N LEU A 192 11.17 -4.21 -12.04
CA LEU A 192 11.40 -3.15 -11.08
C LEU A 192 12.17 -3.76 -9.89
N GLU A 193 13.22 -3.12 -9.45
CA GLU A 193 13.86 -3.47 -8.18
C GLU A 193 12.78 -3.33 -7.09
N ASN A 194 12.67 -4.30 -6.19
CA ASN A 194 11.66 -4.37 -5.13
C ASN A 194 10.19 -4.58 -5.58
N VAL A 195 9.97 -5.17 -6.77
CA VAL A 195 8.65 -5.67 -7.18
C VAL A 195 8.78 -7.14 -7.57
N LEU A 196 7.98 -7.97 -6.94
CA LEU A 196 7.86 -9.40 -7.24
C LEU A 196 6.52 -9.63 -7.94
N ASP A 197 6.57 -10.05 -9.20
CA ASP A 197 5.37 -10.48 -9.93
C ASP A 197 5.15 -11.96 -9.67
N VAL A 198 3.96 -12.32 -9.20
CA VAL A 198 3.57 -13.72 -8.92
C VAL A 198 2.49 -14.12 -9.91
N ASN A 199 2.85 -15.01 -10.85
CA ASN A 199 1.94 -15.59 -11.83
C ASN A 199 2.62 -16.79 -12.53
N ALA A 200 1.87 -17.55 -13.32
CA ALA A 200 2.34 -18.73 -14.01
C ALA A 200 3.57 -18.52 -14.92
N ASN A 201 3.81 -17.29 -15.39
CA ASN A 201 4.89 -16.93 -16.32
C ASN A 201 6.03 -16.14 -15.67
N SER A 202 5.97 -15.91 -14.36
CA SER A 202 6.96 -15.11 -13.64
C SER A 202 8.05 -15.97 -12.96
N SER A 203 8.95 -15.34 -12.21
CA SER A 203 9.96 -16.05 -11.42
C SER A 203 9.35 -16.79 -10.22
N TRP A 204 8.20 -16.35 -9.75
CA TRP A 204 7.47 -16.93 -8.63
C TRP A 204 6.08 -17.35 -9.10
N THR A 205 5.84 -18.64 -9.13
CA THR A 205 4.57 -19.20 -9.62
C THR A 205 3.53 -19.37 -8.52
N THR A 206 3.97 -19.25 -7.26
CA THR A 206 3.09 -19.32 -6.09
C THR A 206 3.43 -18.23 -5.09
N LEU A 207 2.48 -17.88 -4.23
CA LEU A 207 2.73 -16.95 -3.11
C LEU A 207 3.78 -17.48 -2.14
N GLN A 208 3.83 -18.80 -1.92
CA GLN A 208 4.83 -19.42 -1.05
C GLN A 208 6.24 -19.18 -1.58
N GLU A 209 6.48 -19.39 -2.86
CA GLU A 209 7.78 -19.12 -3.51
C GLU A 209 8.19 -17.65 -3.37
N ALA A 210 7.24 -16.73 -3.56
CA ALA A 210 7.49 -15.29 -3.42
C ALA A 210 7.85 -14.91 -1.99
N VAL A 211 7.15 -15.45 -0.99
CA VAL A 211 7.40 -15.17 0.44
C VAL A 211 8.73 -15.76 0.89
N GLU A 212 9.10 -16.96 0.44
CA GLU A 212 10.41 -17.57 0.73
C GLU A 212 11.53 -16.71 0.14
N TYR A 213 11.38 -16.24 -1.11
CA TYR A 213 12.33 -15.33 -1.72
C TYR A 213 12.43 -13.99 -0.98
N LEU A 214 11.28 -13.40 -0.59
CA LEU A 214 11.22 -12.17 0.20
C LEU A 214 12.07 -12.31 1.47
N ASN A 215 11.82 -13.35 2.27
CA ASN A 215 12.50 -13.57 3.54
C ASN A 215 14.01 -13.82 3.38
N ALA A 216 14.43 -14.38 2.24
CA ALA A 216 15.83 -14.69 1.97
C ALA A 216 16.64 -13.49 1.43
N HIS A 217 16.03 -12.64 0.60
CA HIS A 217 16.81 -11.72 -0.24
C HIS A 217 16.42 -10.25 -0.17
N MET A 218 15.21 -9.92 0.34
CA MET A 218 14.78 -8.53 0.30
C MET A 218 15.32 -7.74 1.48
N SER A 219 15.83 -6.56 1.19
CA SER A 219 16.43 -5.62 2.16
C SER A 219 15.85 -4.21 2.07
N ALA A 220 14.73 -4.03 1.36
CA ALA A 220 14.04 -2.76 1.16
C ALA A 220 12.52 -2.99 1.02
N PRO A 221 11.68 -1.96 1.20
CA PRO A 221 10.24 -2.04 0.99
C PRO A 221 9.91 -2.67 -0.36
N THR A 222 9.04 -3.69 -0.37
CA THR A 222 8.79 -4.52 -1.54
C THR A 222 7.30 -4.64 -1.83
N VAL A 223 6.94 -4.66 -3.11
CA VAL A 223 5.58 -4.93 -3.58
C VAL A 223 5.54 -6.32 -4.22
N VAL A 224 4.66 -7.18 -3.72
CA VAL A 224 4.27 -8.45 -4.33
C VAL A 224 3.01 -8.21 -5.14
N ARG A 225 3.13 -8.22 -6.47
CA ARG A 225 2.00 -8.06 -7.37
C ARG A 225 1.46 -9.42 -7.78
N LEU A 226 0.15 -9.55 -7.66
CA LEU A 226 -0.58 -10.74 -8.07
C LEU A 226 -1.36 -10.43 -9.36
N ASP A 227 -1.46 -11.39 -10.25
CA ASP A 227 -2.34 -11.30 -11.42
C ASP A 227 -3.76 -11.76 -11.08
N GLU A 228 -4.67 -11.72 -12.05
CA GLU A 228 -6.06 -12.16 -11.93
C GLU A 228 -6.15 -13.68 -11.88
N GLU A 229 -5.67 -14.29 -10.81
CA GLU A 229 -5.59 -15.74 -10.61
C GLU A 229 -6.03 -16.12 -9.19
N THR A 230 -6.21 -17.44 -8.98
CA THR A 230 -6.41 -18.01 -7.65
C THR A 230 -5.11 -18.63 -7.13
N TYR A 231 -4.61 -18.08 -6.04
CA TYR A 231 -3.38 -18.50 -5.36
C TYR A 231 -3.71 -19.44 -4.20
N GLN A 232 -3.39 -20.72 -4.35
CA GLN A 232 -3.62 -21.73 -3.33
C GLN A 232 -2.57 -21.64 -2.22
N VAL A 233 -3.01 -21.52 -0.97
CA VAL A 233 -2.13 -21.44 0.21
C VAL A 233 -2.30 -22.72 1.04
N ALA A 234 -1.29 -23.58 1.01
CA ALA A 234 -1.27 -24.86 1.73
C ALA A 234 -0.45 -24.82 3.03
N ALA A 235 0.27 -23.74 3.29
CA ALA A 235 1.03 -23.51 4.52
C ALA A 235 1.01 -22.03 4.88
N THR A 236 1.14 -21.71 6.17
CA THR A 236 1.20 -20.31 6.62
C THR A 236 2.29 -19.53 5.89
N LEU A 237 1.91 -18.42 5.29
CA LEU A 237 2.82 -17.44 4.70
C LEU A 237 3.39 -16.57 5.82
N ASN A 238 4.60 -16.91 6.27
CA ASN A 238 5.26 -16.18 7.35
C ASN A 238 6.07 -15.02 6.78
N ILE A 239 5.70 -13.78 7.13
CA ILE A 239 6.39 -12.56 6.73
C ILE A 239 7.20 -12.06 7.93
N ASN A 240 8.52 -12.15 7.84
CA ASN A 240 9.45 -11.74 8.89
C ASN A 240 10.61 -10.96 8.28
N LEU A 241 10.39 -9.70 8.02
CA LEU A 241 11.31 -8.79 7.32
C LEU A 241 11.66 -7.59 8.19
N SER A 242 12.72 -6.88 7.83
CA SER A 242 13.05 -5.58 8.44
C SER A 242 12.41 -4.39 7.73
N TYR A 243 11.66 -4.63 6.66
CA TYR A 243 11.04 -3.62 5.80
C TYR A 243 9.60 -3.97 5.50
N PRO A 244 8.73 -2.97 5.24
CA PRO A 244 7.35 -3.21 4.87
C PRO A 244 7.19 -3.99 3.57
N VAL A 245 6.15 -4.79 3.47
CA VAL A 245 5.75 -5.48 2.24
C VAL A 245 4.29 -5.18 1.90
N THR A 246 4.04 -4.92 0.61
CA THR A 246 2.70 -4.75 0.07
C THR A 246 2.34 -5.94 -0.79
N PHE A 247 1.22 -6.60 -0.50
CA PHE A 247 0.59 -7.57 -1.39
C PHE A 247 -0.54 -6.86 -2.13
N GLN A 248 -0.49 -6.89 -3.46
CA GLN A 248 -1.39 -6.10 -4.29
C GLN A 248 -1.92 -6.88 -5.48
N GLY A 249 -3.25 -6.94 -5.62
CA GLY A 249 -3.92 -7.38 -6.84
C GLY A 249 -4.04 -6.28 -7.89
N PRO A 250 -4.41 -6.59 -9.14
CA PRO A 250 -4.59 -5.61 -10.21
C PRO A 250 -5.84 -4.77 -10.03
N SER A 251 -6.89 -5.33 -9.41
CA SER A 251 -8.16 -4.67 -9.15
C SER A 251 -8.96 -5.42 -8.07
N TYR A 252 -9.97 -4.77 -7.53
CA TYR A 252 -10.85 -5.33 -6.49
C TYR A 252 -11.49 -6.66 -6.93
N GLY A 253 -11.33 -7.71 -6.11
CA GLY A 253 -12.00 -9.01 -6.30
C GLY A 253 -11.44 -9.91 -7.40
N HIS A 254 -10.35 -9.57 -8.05
CA HIS A 254 -9.82 -10.33 -9.18
C HIS A 254 -8.65 -11.28 -8.83
N SER A 255 -7.91 -11.01 -7.77
CA SER A 255 -6.86 -11.92 -7.28
C SER A 255 -7.35 -12.60 -6.03
N THR A 256 -7.58 -13.91 -6.09
CA THR A 256 -8.10 -14.70 -4.96
C THR A 256 -6.97 -15.45 -4.27
N ILE A 257 -6.86 -15.29 -2.95
CA ILE A 257 -5.96 -16.06 -2.09
C ILE A 257 -6.83 -17.09 -1.35
N ALA A 258 -6.68 -18.35 -1.71
CA ALA A 258 -7.57 -19.44 -1.30
C ALA A 258 -6.89 -20.43 -0.37
N ALA A 259 -7.62 -20.89 0.67
CA ALA A 259 -7.12 -21.91 1.58
C ALA A 259 -7.01 -23.27 0.88
N ALA A 260 -5.90 -23.98 1.07
CA ALA A 260 -5.63 -25.29 0.49
C ALA A 260 -5.25 -26.33 1.55
N SER A 261 -5.28 -27.60 1.15
CA SER A 261 -4.94 -28.74 2.00
C SER A 261 -3.54 -28.55 2.65
N GLY A 262 -3.47 -28.70 3.97
CA GLY A 262 -2.26 -28.47 4.76
C GLY A 262 -2.30 -27.18 5.60
N LEU A 263 -3.23 -26.26 5.32
CA LEU A 263 -3.40 -25.03 6.09
C LEU A 263 -4.26 -25.22 7.35
N SER A 264 -5.05 -26.28 7.46
CA SER A 264 -5.97 -26.53 8.61
C SER A 264 -5.31 -26.31 9.96
N GLY A 265 -5.98 -25.57 10.84
CA GLY A 265 -5.50 -25.21 12.18
C GLY A 265 -4.43 -24.13 12.22
N LYS A 266 -4.18 -23.43 11.12
CA LYS A 266 -3.12 -22.41 11.00
C LYS A 266 -3.65 -21.16 10.31
N PRO A 267 -3.07 -19.97 10.58
CA PRO A 267 -3.40 -18.76 9.84
C PRO A 267 -2.86 -18.81 8.39
N MET A 268 -3.54 -18.14 7.48
CA MET A 268 -3.08 -18.04 6.09
C MET A 268 -1.85 -17.13 5.99
N PHE A 269 -1.91 -15.93 6.55
CA PHE A 269 -0.76 -15.04 6.71
C PHE A 269 -0.43 -14.83 8.19
N ARG A 270 0.87 -14.84 8.51
CA ARG A 270 1.41 -14.41 9.79
C ARG A 270 2.46 -13.34 9.56
N CYS A 271 2.09 -12.10 9.88
CA CYS A 271 2.90 -10.91 9.61
C CYS A 271 3.65 -10.50 10.89
N ALA A 272 4.95 -10.76 10.96
CA ALA A 272 5.82 -10.27 12.03
C ALA A 272 6.44 -8.90 11.71
N THR A 273 6.13 -8.33 10.56
CA THR A 273 6.58 -7.04 10.02
C THR A 273 5.39 -6.25 9.50
N GLU A 274 5.60 -4.99 9.14
CA GLU A 274 4.57 -4.16 8.51
C GLU A 274 4.12 -4.76 7.18
N CYS A 275 2.82 -5.02 7.07
CA CYS A 275 2.20 -5.61 5.89
C CYS A 275 1.02 -4.78 5.42
N TYR A 276 0.94 -4.61 4.10
CA TYR A 276 -0.14 -3.92 3.42
C TYR A 276 -0.80 -4.86 2.41
N PHE A 277 -2.11 -4.98 2.48
CA PHE A 277 -2.91 -5.81 1.58
C PHE A 277 -3.88 -4.94 0.81
N LYS A 278 -3.81 -5.00 -0.53
CA LYS A 278 -4.59 -4.10 -1.39
C LYS A 278 -5.22 -4.83 -2.56
N MET A 279 -6.52 -4.61 -2.77
CA MET A 279 -7.26 -5.15 -3.93
C MET A 279 -7.17 -6.68 -4.04
N LEU A 280 -7.40 -7.38 -2.92
CA LEU A 280 -7.29 -8.84 -2.81
C LEU A 280 -8.57 -9.45 -2.29
N GLN A 281 -8.87 -10.66 -2.73
CA GLN A 281 -9.89 -11.53 -2.18
C GLN A 281 -9.25 -12.66 -1.38
N PHE A 282 -9.74 -12.91 -0.17
CA PHE A 282 -9.34 -14.03 0.68
C PHE A 282 -10.51 -14.98 0.86
N ASP A 283 -10.31 -16.25 0.56
CA ASP A 283 -11.37 -17.25 0.54
C ASP A 283 -11.00 -18.51 1.34
N ALA A 284 -11.71 -18.72 2.44
CA ALA A 284 -11.58 -19.93 3.25
C ALA A 284 -12.48 -21.07 2.78
N THR A 285 -13.50 -20.81 1.96
CA THR A 285 -14.51 -21.80 1.56
C THR A 285 -13.95 -22.90 0.68
N THR A 286 -12.83 -22.67 0.03
CA THR A 286 -12.15 -23.62 -0.86
C THR A 286 -11.57 -24.83 -0.13
N LEU A 287 -11.35 -24.75 1.19
CA LEU A 287 -10.90 -25.85 2.03
C LEU A 287 -12.01 -26.24 3.03
N SER A 288 -12.62 -27.38 2.84
CA SER A 288 -13.70 -27.87 3.70
C SER A 288 -13.29 -27.91 5.18
N GLY A 289 -14.08 -27.24 6.04
CA GLY A 289 -13.85 -27.14 7.48
C GLY A 289 -12.80 -26.11 7.91
N TYR A 290 -12.10 -25.47 7.00
CA TYR A 290 -11.25 -24.32 7.33
C TYR A 290 -12.13 -23.12 7.73
N GLY A 291 -11.63 -22.28 8.64
CA GLY A 291 -12.43 -21.21 9.23
C GLY A 291 -13.24 -21.62 10.49
N SER A 292 -13.17 -22.90 10.89
CA SER A 292 -13.88 -23.39 12.08
C SER A 292 -13.01 -23.45 13.35
N SER A 293 -11.71 -23.34 13.23
CA SER A 293 -10.73 -23.51 14.31
C SER A 293 -10.09 -22.18 14.73
N ALA A 294 -9.79 -22.02 16.00
CA ALA A 294 -9.36 -20.76 16.63
C ALA A 294 -8.08 -20.11 16.03
N ASN A 295 -7.30 -20.84 15.26
CA ASN A 295 -6.09 -20.33 14.62
C ASN A 295 -6.22 -20.17 13.10
N GLU A 296 -7.41 -20.33 12.54
CA GLU A 296 -7.67 -20.25 11.10
C GLU A 296 -8.05 -18.82 10.70
N ASP A 297 -7.07 -17.93 10.79
CA ASP A 297 -7.20 -16.52 10.48
C ASP A 297 -6.79 -16.26 9.03
N ALA A 298 -7.37 -15.27 8.36
CA ALA A 298 -6.85 -14.82 7.07
C ALA A 298 -5.51 -14.11 7.26
N ILE A 299 -5.48 -13.13 8.17
CA ILE A 299 -4.29 -12.34 8.47
C ILE A 299 -4.11 -12.24 9.99
N HIS A 300 -2.96 -12.73 10.47
CA HIS A 300 -2.53 -12.56 11.84
C HIS A 300 -1.35 -11.56 11.89
N PHE A 301 -1.59 -10.35 12.34
CA PHE A 301 -0.53 -9.39 12.67
C PHE A 301 0.05 -9.75 14.04
N ALA A 302 1.34 -10.15 14.06
CA ALA A 302 1.99 -10.75 15.23
C ALA A 302 3.38 -10.14 15.51
N GLY A 303 3.72 -9.03 14.89
CA GLY A 303 5.04 -8.42 14.96
C GLY A 303 5.12 -7.15 15.79
N SER A 304 6.22 -6.43 15.62
CA SER A 304 6.53 -5.17 16.28
C SER A 304 6.54 -3.98 15.31
N GLY A 305 5.91 -4.10 14.14
CA GLY A 305 5.77 -3.01 13.17
C GLY A 305 5.02 -1.81 13.74
N THR A 306 5.11 -0.67 13.07
CA THR A 306 4.45 0.57 13.49
C THR A 306 3.10 0.79 12.82
N TYR A 307 2.89 0.18 11.64
CA TYR A 307 1.70 0.40 10.84
C TYR A 307 1.35 -0.83 9.97
N ASN A 308 0.06 -1.14 9.88
CA ASN A 308 -0.49 -2.16 8.98
C ASN A 308 -1.72 -1.60 8.25
N GLU A 309 -1.94 -2.03 7.01
CA GLU A 309 -3.06 -1.54 6.19
C GLU A 309 -3.73 -2.68 5.42
N ILE A 310 -5.06 -2.64 5.39
CA ILE A 310 -5.90 -3.48 4.53
C ILE A 310 -6.83 -2.53 3.78
N LYS A 311 -6.79 -2.59 2.46
CA LYS A 311 -7.56 -1.69 1.61
C LYS A 311 -8.12 -2.40 0.37
N ASP A 312 -9.37 -2.11 0.02
CA ASP A 312 -10.03 -2.68 -1.17
C ASP A 312 -9.97 -4.22 -1.18
N CYS A 313 -10.20 -4.87 -0.03
CA CYS A 313 -10.11 -6.32 0.11
C CYS A 313 -11.47 -6.96 0.41
N THR A 314 -11.60 -8.24 0.07
CA THR A 314 -12.74 -9.06 0.50
C THR A 314 -12.27 -10.30 1.25
N PHE A 315 -13.01 -10.72 2.26
CA PHE A 315 -12.71 -11.88 3.08
C PHE A 315 -13.96 -12.74 3.27
N ASP A 316 -13.81 -14.05 3.17
CA ASP A 316 -14.94 -14.96 3.34
C ASP A 316 -14.59 -16.19 4.19
N SER A 317 -15.41 -16.44 5.21
CA SER A 317 -15.51 -17.68 5.98
C SER A 317 -14.31 -18.08 6.84
N PHE A 318 -13.62 -17.12 7.43
CA PHE A 318 -12.55 -17.37 8.41
C PHE A 318 -13.06 -17.47 9.84
N TYR A 319 -12.28 -18.06 10.76
CA TYR A 319 -12.60 -18.06 12.18
C TYR A 319 -12.45 -16.67 12.77
N LYS A 320 -11.25 -16.12 12.78
CA LYS A 320 -10.96 -14.68 12.97
C LYS A 320 -10.41 -14.16 11.64
N THR A 321 -11.13 -13.32 10.98
CA THR A 321 -10.68 -12.89 9.66
C THR A 321 -9.38 -12.09 9.77
N ILE A 322 -9.35 -11.08 10.63
CA ILE A 322 -8.17 -10.28 10.92
C ILE A 322 -7.91 -10.39 12.41
N PHE A 323 -6.75 -10.91 12.77
CA PHE A 323 -6.30 -10.98 14.15
C PHE A 323 -5.11 -10.05 14.36
N ASP A 324 -5.32 -8.97 15.12
CA ASP A 324 -4.27 -8.04 15.50
C ASP A 324 -3.83 -8.29 16.93
N SER A 325 -2.65 -8.89 17.11
CA SER A 325 -1.99 -9.10 18.41
C SER A 325 -0.81 -8.15 18.64
N THR A 326 -0.76 -7.03 17.90
CA THR A 326 0.32 -6.05 17.93
C THR A 326 -0.09 -4.78 18.68
N ASN A 327 0.85 -3.83 18.76
CA ASN A 327 0.60 -2.45 19.17
C ASN A 327 0.73 -1.48 17.98
N ALA A 328 0.86 -1.99 16.76
CA ALA A 328 0.91 -1.20 15.55
C ALA A 328 -0.41 -0.49 15.30
N GLU A 329 -0.37 0.61 14.58
CA GLU A 329 -1.57 1.23 14.04
C GLU A 329 -2.11 0.34 12.91
N LEU A 330 -3.39 -0.04 12.97
CA LEU A 330 -4.07 -0.84 11.96
C LEU A 330 -5.14 0.00 11.26
N TRP A 331 -5.06 0.08 9.96
CA TRP A 331 -6.07 0.74 9.13
C TRP A 331 -6.75 -0.28 8.20
N ILE A 332 -8.08 -0.27 8.19
CA ILE A 332 -8.92 -1.09 7.31
C ILE A 332 -9.89 -0.17 6.59
N PHE A 333 -9.82 -0.16 5.26
CA PHE A 333 -10.62 0.71 4.42
C PHE A 333 -11.26 -0.05 3.26
N GLU A 334 -12.49 0.35 2.87
CA GLU A 334 -13.14 -0.13 1.65
C GLU A 334 -13.08 -1.66 1.54
N THR A 335 -13.41 -2.35 2.64
CA THR A 335 -13.19 -3.80 2.80
C THR A 335 -14.46 -4.51 3.22
N ASP A 336 -14.75 -5.66 2.60
CA ASP A 336 -15.87 -6.53 2.97
C ASP A 336 -15.37 -7.75 3.74
N ILE A 337 -15.94 -8.00 4.92
CA ILE A 337 -15.60 -9.14 5.77
C ILE A 337 -16.86 -9.97 5.99
N SER A 338 -16.90 -11.18 5.45
CA SER A 338 -18.08 -12.03 5.43
C SER A 338 -17.88 -13.33 6.20
N ASN A 339 -18.96 -13.81 6.82
CA ASN A 339 -19.10 -15.15 7.40
C ASN A 339 -18.04 -15.52 8.45
N ALA A 340 -17.50 -14.55 9.19
CA ALA A 340 -16.52 -14.81 10.24
C ALA A 340 -17.19 -15.59 11.40
N GLN A 341 -16.69 -16.79 11.67
CA GLN A 341 -17.27 -17.70 12.65
C GLN A 341 -17.09 -17.20 14.09
N HIS A 342 -16.06 -16.42 14.36
CA HIS A 342 -15.80 -15.82 15.67
C HIS A 342 -15.75 -14.30 15.60
N SER A 343 -14.89 -13.72 14.77
CA SER A 343 -14.73 -12.25 14.66
C SER A 343 -14.25 -11.83 13.28
N GLY A 344 -14.84 -10.78 12.73
CA GLY A 344 -14.31 -10.13 11.54
C GLY A 344 -12.95 -9.48 11.82
N LEU A 345 -12.89 -8.63 12.85
CA LEU A 345 -11.66 -8.08 13.40
C LEU A 345 -11.54 -8.43 14.88
N MET A 346 -10.45 -9.04 15.29
CA MET A 346 -10.09 -9.24 16.69
C MET A 346 -8.86 -8.44 17.06
N VAL A 347 -9.01 -7.53 18.04
CA VAL A 347 -7.92 -6.72 18.57
C VAL A 347 -7.49 -7.30 19.90
N HIS A 348 -6.27 -7.83 19.94
CA HIS A 348 -5.65 -8.41 21.12
C HIS A 348 -4.29 -7.77 21.35
N GLY A 349 -4.28 -6.44 21.49
CA GLY A 349 -3.06 -5.66 21.70
C GLY A 349 -2.29 -6.11 22.95
N ASN A 350 -0.99 -5.90 22.94
CA ASN A 350 -0.10 -6.36 23.99
C ASN A 350 -0.07 -5.36 25.18
N THR A 351 1.04 -4.79 25.55
CA THR A 351 1.22 -3.98 26.78
C THR A 351 1.16 -2.48 26.56
N ALA A 352 1.25 -2.02 25.32
CA ALA A 352 1.12 -0.61 24.94
C ALA A 352 -0.23 -0.37 24.23
N GLY A 353 -0.61 0.87 24.05
CA GLY A 353 -1.85 1.24 23.37
C GLY A 353 -1.95 0.73 21.93
N VAL A 354 -3.16 0.43 21.49
CA VAL A 354 -3.45 0.09 20.10
C VAL A 354 -4.19 1.25 19.42
N THR A 355 -3.95 1.45 18.13
CA THR A 355 -4.72 2.38 17.30
C THR A 355 -5.32 1.59 16.14
N VAL A 356 -6.64 1.59 16.04
CA VAL A 356 -7.38 0.89 14.98
C VAL A 356 -8.34 1.85 14.33
N LYS A 357 -8.25 1.97 13.01
CA LYS A 357 -9.15 2.76 12.18
C LYS A 357 -9.80 1.86 11.14
N VAL A 358 -11.12 1.79 11.18
CA VAL A 358 -11.94 1.03 10.24
C VAL A 358 -12.91 2.00 9.60
N ALA A 359 -12.86 2.13 8.28
CA ALA A 359 -13.74 3.01 7.54
C ALA A 359 -14.23 2.36 6.24
N GLU A 360 -15.47 2.68 5.84
CA GLU A 360 -16.08 2.15 4.61
C GLU A 360 -15.94 0.62 4.50
N THR A 361 -16.10 -0.06 5.66
CA THR A 361 -15.88 -1.50 5.80
C THR A 361 -17.14 -2.17 6.29
N ASP A 362 -17.56 -3.20 5.60
CA ASP A 362 -18.76 -3.95 5.92
C ASP A 362 -18.45 -5.30 6.58
N PHE A 363 -19.12 -5.57 7.69
CA PHE A 363 -19.11 -6.87 8.36
C PHE A 363 -20.42 -7.59 8.08
N ILE A 364 -20.36 -8.69 7.32
CA ILE A 364 -21.53 -9.37 6.78
C ILE A 364 -21.61 -10.77 7.39
N HIS A 365 -22.68 -11.08 8.11
CA HIS A 365 -22.88 -12.38 8.76
C HIS A 365 -21.73 -12.83 9.69
N CYS A 366 -21.08 -11.88 10.34
CA CYS A 366 -20.02 -12.19 11.30
C CYS A 366 -20.62 -12.42 12.69
N ALA A 367 -20.16 -13.45 13.42
CA ALA A 367 -20.60 -13.69 14.80
C ALA A 367 -20.25 -12.49 15.71
N ARG A 368 -19.12 -11.86 15.45
CA ARG A 368 -18.72 -10.53 15.95
C ARG A 368 -18.10 -9.74 14.82
N GLY A 369 -18.49 -8.49 14.64
CA GLY A 369 -17.82 -7.60 13.67
C GLY A 369 -16.43 -7.25 14.20
N ILE A 370 -16.37 -6.43 15.25
CA ILE A 370 -15.13 -6.02 15.92
C ILE A 370 -15.14 -6.58 17.35
N ASN A 371 -14.10 -7.32 17.70
CA ASN A 371 -13.91 -7.89 19.03
C ASN A 371 -12.67 -7.27 19.69
N LEU A 372 -12.90 -6.41 20.69
CA LEU A 372 -11.85 -5.77 21.49
C LEU A 372 -11.57 -6.65 22.71
N ASP A 373 -10.64 -7.61 22.55
CA ASP A 373 -10.42 -8.66 23.53
C ASP A 373 -9.45 -8.22 24.63
N LYS A 374 -8.33 -7.57 24.27
CA LYS A 374 -7.31 -7.17 25.25
C LYS A 374 -6.52 -5.96 24.77
N ALA A 375 -6.44 -4.93 25.60
CA ALA A 375 -5.46 -3.83 25.48
C ALA A 375 -5.40 -3.03 26.78
N THR A 376 -4.30 -2.32 27.02
CA THR A 376 -4.14 -1.42 28.17
C THR A 376 -4.62 0.00 27.85
N SER A 377 -4.57 0.42 26.61
CA SER A 377 -5.15 1.66 26.08
C SER A 377 -5.45 1.50 24.60
N ALA A 378 -6.41 2.27 24.07
CA ALA A 378 -6.76 2.20 22.67
C ALA A 378 -7.31 3.50 22.11
N THR A 379 -7.03 3.74 20.83
CA THR A 379 -7.75 4.67 19.96
C THR A 379 -8.45 3.85 18.89
N ILE A 380 -9.77 3.85 18.88
CA ILE A 380 -10.60 3.07 17.97
C ILE A 380 -11.49 4.03 17.18
N GLN A 381 -11.46 3.92 15.87
CA GLN A 381 -12.40 4.61 14.99
C GLN A 381 -13.09 3.58 14.10
N PHE A 382 -14.42 3.59 14.07
CA PHE A 382 -15.24 2.84 13.11
C PHE A 382 -16.21 3.81 12.45
N ALA A 383 -16.01 4.10 11.16
CA ALA A 383 -16.73 5.15 10.46
C ALA A 383 -17.22 4.71 9.08
N SER A 384 -18.43 5.14 8.71
CA SER A 384 -19.00 5.00 7.36
C SER A 384 -19.04 3.56 6.83
N GLY A 385 -19.05 2.56 7.71
CA GLY A 385 -19.17 1.15 7.35
C GLY A 385 -20.54 0.57 7.70
N GLY A 386 -20.63 -0.73 7.63
CA GLY A 386 -21.86 -1.45 7.93
C GLY A 386 -21.66 -2.70 8.78
N TYR A 387 -22.74 -3.11 9.41
CA TYR A 387 -22.84 -4.41 10.03
C TYR A 387 -24.16 -5.04 9.65
N TYR A 388 -24.08 -6.12 8.90
CA TYR A 388 -25.25 -6.83 8.37
C TYR A 388 -25.25 -8.26 8.89
N ASN A 389 -26.30 -8.64 9.60
CA ASN A 389 -26.32 -9.97 10.17
C ASN A 389 -27.62 -10.74 9.99
N ALA A 390 -27.50 -12.06 10.02
CA ALA A 390 -28.62 -12.97 9.90
C ALA A 390 -29.10 -13.53 11.26
N ASN A 391 -28.33 -13.41 12.35
CA ASN A 391 -28.62 -14.03 13.64
C ASN A 391 -28.83 -13.01 14.74
N ALA A 392 -29.90 -13.17 15.51
CA ALA A 392 -30.23 -12.31 16.67
C ALA A 392 -29.22 -12.42 17.84
N THR A 393 -28.27 -13.35 17.77
CA THR A 393 -27.23 -13.55 18.79
C THR A 393 -25.92 -12.84 18.48
N ASP A 394 -25.76 -12.36 17.26
CA ASP A 394 -24.52 -11.80 16.78
C ASP A 394 -24.33 -10.34 17.25
N THR A 395 -23.12 -9.93 17.45
CA THR A 395 -22.78 -8.62 18.03
C THR A 395 -21.86 -7.84 17.10
N ALA A 396 -22.22 -6.60 16.77
CA ALA A 396 -21.41 -5.77 15.91
C ALA A 396 -20.05 -5.43 16.56
N ILE A 397 -20.06 -4.97 17.81
CA ILE A 397 -18.83 -4.61 18.53
C ILE A 397 -18.89 -5.23 19.93
N VAL A 398 -17.87 -6.02 20.27
CA VAL A 398 -17.69 -6.63 21.61
C VAL A 398 -16.49 -6.00 22.28
N TYR A 399 -16.67 -5.61 23.51
CA TYR A 399 -15.65 -5.07 24.39
C TYR A 399 -15.57 -5.89 25.68
N HIS A 400 -14.37 -6.31 26.04
CA HIS A 400 -14.13 -7.09 27.25
C HIS A 400 -13.53 -6.20 28.36
N PRO A 401 -14.35 -5.63 29.25
CA PRO A 401 -13.90 -4.61 30.21
C PRO A 401 -12.91 -5.11 31.26
N THR A 402 -12.79 -6.42 31.45
CA THR A 402 -11.82 -7.01 32.41
C THR A 402 -10.42 -7.16 31.83
N THR A 403 -10.30 -7.26 30.51
CA THR A 403 -9.03 -7.44 29.79
C THR A 403 -8.64 -6.19 29.04
N PHE A 404 -9.62 -5.40 28.63
CA PHE A 404 -9.45 -4.11 27.97
C PHE A 404 -9.60 -3.00 29.02
N THR A 405 -8.51 -2.48 29.55
CA THR A 405 -8.52 -1.71 30.80
C THR A 405 -8.76 -0.21 30.64
N SER A 406 -8.49 0.37 29.47
CA SER A 406 -8.74 1.79 29.20
C SER A 406 -8.84 2.12 27.73
N PHE A 407 -9.55 3.24 27.41
CA PHE A 407 -9.54 3.87 26.08
C PHE A 407 -8.91 5.25 26.15
N THR A 408 -8.10 5.60 25.14
CA THR A 408 -7.74 6.98 24.86
C THR A 408 -8.88 7.68 24.13
N SER A 409 -9.45 7.03 23.14
CA SER A 409 -10.69 7.45 22.48
C SER A 409 -11.33 6.28 21.73
N ILE A 410 -12.67 6.31 21.61
CA ILE A 410 -13.42 5.46 20.72
C ILE A 410 -14.46 6.30 19.98
N ALA A 411 -14.49 6.21 18.66
CA ALA A 411 -15.46 6.90 17.83
C ALA A 411 -16.11 5.91 16.88
N ILE A 412 -17.44 5.81 16.92
CA ILE A 412 -18.26 4.97 16.06
C ILE A 412 -19.25 5.91 15.38
N THR A 413 -19.03 6.21 14.10
CA THR A 413 -19.73 7.31 13.45
C THR A 413 -20.22 6.95 12.05
N GLY A 414 -21.48 7.31 11.73
CA GLY A 414 -22.03 7.20 10.38
C GLY A 414 -22.19 5.77 9.84
N ASN A 415 -22.30 4.75 10.71
CA ASN A 415 -22.39 3.36 10.29
C ASN A 415 -23.84 2.92 10.09
N SER A 416 -24.03 1.92 9.23
CA SER A 416 -25.31 1.24 8.99
C SER A 416 -25.37 -0.06 9.78
N TRP A 417 -26.53 -0.34 10.37
CA TRP A 417 -26.77 -1.54 11.17
C TRP A 417 -28.05 -2.22 10.70
N ASN A 418 -27.95 -3.43 10.20
CA ASN A 418 -29.10 -4.17 9.70
C ASN A 418 -29.17 -5.55 10.34
N ASN A 419 -30.30 -5.86 10.97
CA ASN A 419 -30.58 -7.14 11.61
C ASN A 419 -29.51 -7.57 12.64
N VAL A 420 -29.05 -6.63 13.44
CA VAL A 420 -28.01 -6.84 14.46
C VAL A 420 -28.67 -7.34 15.75
N GLY A 421 -28.17 -8.41 16.32
CA GLY A 421 -28.61 -8.91 17.61
C GLY A 421 -28.25 -7.94 18.75
N LYS A 422 -27.00 -7.49 18.78
CA LYS A 422 -26.48 -6.45 19.67
C LYS A 422 -25.59 -5.48 18.90
N TYR A 423 -25.79 -4.20 19.10
CA TYR A 423 -24.92 -3.18 18.51
C TYR A 423 -23.55 -3.16 19.16
N ILE A 424 -23.53 -3.04 20.50
CA ILE A 424 -22.31 -3.01 21.30
C ILE A 424 -22.53 -3.82 22.56
N GLU A 425 -21.59 -4.69 22.90
CA GLU A 425 -21.56 -5.46 24.13
C GLU A 425 -20.36 -5.05 24.98
N GLY A 426 -20.57 -4.92 26.30
CA GLY A 426 -19.53 -4.62 27.26
C GLY A 426 -19.27 -3.14 27.54
N PHE A 427 -19.83 -2.22 26.77
CA PHE A 427 -19.71 -0.77 27.00
C PHE A 427 -20.75 -0.31 28.05
N ASP A 428 -20.27 0.52 28.96
CA ASP A 428 -21.12 1.27 29.88
C ASP A 428 -20.87 2.76 29.74
N PHE A 429 -21.69 3.42 28.96
CA PHE A 429 -21.58 4.85 28.69
C PHE A 429 -21.93 5.73 29.91
N THR A 430 -22.38 5.16 31.00
CA THR A 430 -22.67 5.89 32.25
C THR A 430 -21.44 5.95 33.17
N ARG A 431 -20.40 5.20 32.88
CA ARG A 431 -19.18 5.15 33.69
C ARG A 431 -18.42 6.47 33.68
N THR A 432 -17.87 6.78 34.85
CA THR A 432 -17.07 7.99 35.10
C THR A 432 -15.60 7.70 35.36
N ASP A 433 -15.22 6.41 35.42
CA ASP A 433 -13.84 5.98 35.73
C ASP A 433 -12.86 6.03 34.56
N GLY A 434 -13.27 6.64 33.44
CA GLY A 434 -12.42 6.88 32.27
C GLY A 434 -12.38 5.76 31.23
N ARG A 435 -12.85 4.56 31.56
CA ARG A 435 -12.76 3.44 30.61
C ARG A 435 -13.70 3.60 29.40
N ASP A 436 -14.93 4.03 29.63
CA ASP A 436 -15.95 4.20 28.58
C ASP A 436 -16.33 5.67 28.36
N ALA A 437 -15.75 6.57 29.14
CA ALA A 437 -16.11 7.99 29.13
C ALA A 437 -15.74 8.71 27.82
N ASN A 438 -14.74 8.20 27.11
CA ASN A 438 -14.25 8.78 25.85
C ASN A 438 -14.96 8.22 24.60
N ALA A 439 -16.04 7.45 24.76
CA ALA A 439 -16.78 6.91 23.64
C ALA A 439 -17.67 7.99 22.98
N ILE A 440 -17.60 8.09 21.67
CA ILE A 440 -18.44 8.93 20.81
C ILE A 440 -19.22 8.01 19.87
N LEU A 441 -20.55 8.11 19.91
CA LEU A 441 -21.46 7.44 18.97
C LEU A 441 -22.29 8.51 18.30
N GLU A 442 -22.16 8.65 16.99
CA GLU A 442 -22.83 9.71 16.25
C GLU A 442 -23.26 9.28 14.85
N GLY A 443 -24.50 9.60 14.47
CA GLY A 443 -25.02 9.38 13.12
C GLY A 443 -25.11 7.91 12.71
N ASN A 444 -25.15 6.98 13.67
CA ASN A 444 -25.29 5.55 13.37
C ASN A 444 -26.77 5.20 13.19
N ALA A 445 -27.13 4.64 12.03
CA ALA A 445 -28.51 4.23 11.76
C ALA A 445 -28.95 3.14 12.75
N GLY A 446 -30.08 3.35 13.43
CA GLY A 446 -30.62 2.41 14.41
C GLY A 446 -29.99 2.45 15.82
N MET A 447 -29.00 3.31 16.05
CA MET A 447 -28.34 3.51 17.33
C MET A 447 -28.40 4.98 17.75
N GLY A 448 -28.81 5.25 18.97
CA GLY A 448 -28.84 6.64 19.48
C GLY A 448 -27.45 7.21 19.68
N ASP A 449 -27.29 8.49 19.38
CA ASP A 449 -26.04 9.24 19.59
C ASP A 449 -25.62 9.22 21.06
N LYS A 450 -24.34 9.00 21.30
CA LYS A 450 -23.69 8.95 22.61
C LYS A 450 -22.53 9.92 22.76
N LYS A 451 -22.47 10.97 21.93
CA LYS A 451 -21.54 12.08 22.16
C LYS A 451 -22.03 12.93 23.35
N PRO A 452 -21.14 13.65 24.05
CA PRO A 452 -21.56 14.54 25.13
C PRO A 452 -22.46 15.66 24.57
N TYR A 453 -23.72 15.63 24.91
CA TYR A 453 -24.67 16.69 24.57
C TYR A 453 -25.67 16.93 25.71
N ALA A 454 -26.17 18.14 25.77
CA ALA A 454 -27.33 18.47 26.58
C ALA A 454 -28.26 19.37 25.77
N TYR A 455 -29.54 19.05 25.80
CA TYR A 455 -30.59 19.90 25.29
C TYR A 455 -31.57 20.19 26.41
N VAL A 456 -31.80 21.48 26.65
CA VAL A 456 -32.73 21.95 27.69
C VAL A 456 -33.70 22.91 27.04
N THR A 457 -34.98 22.71 27.35
CA THR A 457 -36.04 23.65 27.00
C THR A 457 -36.82 24.02 28.23
N VAL A 458 -37.01 25.30 28.44
CA VAL A 458 -38.01 25.86 29.36
C VAL A 458 -38.93 26.73 28.53
N LEU A 459 -40.21 26.51 28.66
CA LEU A 459 -41.23 27.26 27.92
C LEU A 459 -42.23 27.85 28.93
N ASN A 460 -42.69 29.07 28.63
CA ASN A 460 -43.72 29.76 29.38
C ASN A 460 -43.45 29.89 30.88
N ASN A 461 -42.18 30.17 31.25
CA ASN A 461 -41.86 30.41 32.67
C ASN A 461 -42.56 31.69 33.14
N THR A 462 -43.57 31.54 34.00
CA THR A 462 -44.36 32.65 34.54
C THR A 462 -43.95 33.07 35.97
N ALA A 463 -43.25 32.18 36.68
CA ALA A 463 -43.00 32.35 38.11
C ALA A 463 -41.56 32.75 38.48
N SER A 464 -40.54 32.16 37.81
CA SER A 464 -39.15 32.33 38.22
C SER A 464 -38.58 33.65 37.71
N VAL A 465 -37.99 34.46 38.56
CA VAL A 465 -37.32 35.73 38.24
C VAL A 465 -35.92 35.78 38.82
N SER A 466 -35.06 36.57 38.19
CA SER A 466 -33.71 36.88 38.66
C SER A 466 -33.68 38.35 39.09
N ASN A 467 -33.54 38.63 40.40
CA ASN A 467 -33.49 39.98 40.92
C ASN A 467 -32.08 40.59 40.72
N ILE A 468 -32.03 41.76 40.13
CA ILE A 468 -30.80 42.54 39.96
C ILE A 468 -30.72 43.58 41.04
N ALA A 469 -30.20 43.22 42.22
CA ALA A 469 -30.14 44.08 43.37
C ALA A 469 -29.39 45.39 43.13
N THR A 470 -28.31 45.36 42.34
CA THR A 470 -27.50 46.51 41.94
C THR A 470 -27.37 46.58 40.42
N ALA A 471 -27.63 47.74 39.86
CA ALA A 471 -27.52 47.96 38.42
C ALA A 471 -26.16 47.54 37.86
N ASN A 472 -26.18 46.93 36.68
CA ASN A 472 -25.01 46.43 35.96
C ASN A 472 -24.22 45.33 36.69
N THR A 473 -24.77 44.73 37.76
CA THR A 473 -24.22 43.53 38.39
C THR A 473 -24.85 42.27 37.79
N TRP A 474 -24.03 41.25 37.61
CA TRP A 474 -24.49 39.97 37.09
C TRP A 474 -25.07 39.08 38.16
N ALA A 475 -26.26 38.60 37.95
CA ALA A 475 -26.92 37.64 38.81
C ALA A 475 -27.21 36.35 38.09
N LYS A 476 -27.10 35.21 38.76
CA LYS A 476 -27.50 33.90 38.20
C LYS A 476 -28.94 33.97 37.75
N ALA A 477 -29.18 33.55 36.56
CA ALA A 477 -30.52 33.50 35.98
C ALA A 477 -31.30 32.31 36.57
N ASN A 478 -32.52 32.62 37.06
CA ASN A 478 -33.49 31.63 37.44
C ASN A 478 -34.48 31.44 36.30
N TRP A 479 -34.35 30.34 35.57
CA TRP A 479 -35.15 30.05 34.37
C TRP A 479 -36.23 28.99 34.65
N GLY A 480 -36.42 28.64 35.91
CA GLY A 480 -37.49 27.73 36.34
C GLY A 480 -37.17 26.25 36.06
N PRO A 481 -38.12 25.37 36.30
CA PRO A 481 -37.95 23.96 36.02
C PRO A 481 -37.90 23.67 34.50
N ASN A 482 -37.17 22.66 34.12
CA ASN A 482 -37.07 22.25 32.71
C ASN A 482 -38.43 21.73 32.23
N THR A 483 -38.88 22.22 31.10
CA THR A 483 -40.05 21.65 30.42
C THR A 483 -39.66 20.33 29.73
N THR A 484 -38.50 20.30 29.11
CA THR A 484 -37.92 19.10 28.52
C THR A 484 -36.40 19.16 28.67
N SER A 485 -35.79 18.01 28.97
CA SER A 485 -34.34 17.90 28.94
C SER A 485 -33.93 16.52 28.43
N THR A 486 -32.90 16.50 27.58
CA THR A 486 -32.26 15.28 27.13
C THR A 486 -30.75 15.47 27.25
N THR A 487 -30.07 14.54 27.85
CA THR A 487 -28.62 14.67 28.10
C THR A 487 -27.88 13.36 27.84
N CYS A 488 -26.65 13.49 27.40
CA CYS A 488 -25.67 12.42 27.36
C CYS A 488 -24.33 12.97 27.86
N LYS A 489 -23.79 12.42 28.92
CA LYS A 489 -22.53 12.89 29.55
C LYS A 489 -22.59 14.32 30.13
N TRP A 490 -23.77 14.85 30.37
CA TRP A 490 -24.04 16.08 31.06
C TRP A 490 -25.14 15.85 32.10
N THR A 491 -25.16 16.63 33.14
CA THR A 491 -26.28 16.67 34.10
C THR A 491 -26.85 18.08 34.15
N ILE A 492 -28.15 18.18 34.43
CA ILE A 492 -28.87 19.45 34.58
C ILE A 492 -29.54 19.46 35.93
N VAL A 493 -29.09 20.34 36.80
CA VAL A 493 -29.64 20.53 38.15
C VAL A 493 -29.57 22.02 38.50
N ASP A 494 -30.63 22.59 39.06
CA ASP A 494 -30.66 23.97 39.60
C ASP A 494 -30.20 25.06 38.59
N ASN A 495 -30.71 24.97 37.37
CA ASN A 495 -30.33 25.91 36.28
C ASN A 495 -28.81 25.89 35.97
N LYS A 496 -28.21 24.72 36.10
CA LYS A 496 -26.81 24.47 35.87
C LYS A 496 -26.63 23.22 35.00
N ILE A 497 -25.80 23.34 33.99
CA ILE A 497 -25.39 22.23 33.12
C ILE A 497 -23.98 21.84 33.50
N THR A 498 -23.75 20.60 33.95
CA THR A 498 -22.45 20.11 34.42
C THR A 498 -21.90 19.05 33.46
N PHE A 499 -20.65 19.20 33.06
CA PHE A 499 -19.93 18.27 32.21
C PHE A 499 -19.46 17.05 33.01
N GLN A 500 -19.83 15.85 32.59
CA GLN A 500 -19.58 14.61 33.31
C GLN A 500 -18.37 13.79 32.83
N PRO A 501 -17.90 13.90 31.55
CA PRO A 501 -16.76 13.13 31.11
C PRO A 501 -15.52 13.36 32.00
N THR A 502 -14.65 12.37 32.04
CA THR A 502 -13.41 12.42 32.86
C THR A 502 -12.22 13.03 32.15
N TYR A 503 -12.42 13.56 30.94
CA TYR A 503 -11.38 14.15 30.09
C TYR A 503 -11.84 15.49 29.54
N LYS A 504 -10.87 16.33 29.13
CA LYS A 504 -11.14 17.66 28.58
C LYS A 504 -11.68 17.57 27.16
N ARG A 505 -12.62 18.47 26.85
CA ARG A 505 -13.21 18.62 25.51
C ARG A 505 -13.36 20.09 25.14
N ASN A 506 -13.47 20.33 23.83
CA ASN A 506 -13.98 21.62 23.34
C ASN A 506 -15.48 21.50 23.09
N GLY A 507 -16.20 22.61 23.13
CA GLY A 507 -17.65 22.55 22.95
C GLY A 507 -18.26 23.83 22.43
N TRP A 508 -19.50 23.69 21.95
CA TRP A 508 -20.35 24.81 21.53
C TRP A 508 -21.65 24.80 22.28
N PHE A 509 -22.04 25.96 22.74
CA PHE A 509 -23.37 26.20 23.29
C PHE A 509 -24.14 27.11 22.35
N THR A 510 -25.34 26.73 22.00
CA THR A 510 -26.32 27.58 21.32
C THR A 510 -27.43 27.86 22.30
N ILE A 511 -27.68 29.13 22.58
CA ILE A 511 -28.67 29.56 23.57
C ILE A 511 -29.59 30.56 22.91
N THR A 512 -30.87 30.27 22.93
CA THR A 512 -31.92 31.12 22.37
C THR A 512 -33.10 31.22 23.33
N GLY A 513 -33.86 32.27 23.25
CA GLY A 513 -35.06 32.39 24.07
C GLY A 513 -35.67 33.79 24.07
N ASN A 514 -36.56 34.01 25.06
CA ASN A 514 -37.18 35.29 25.32
C ASN A 514 -36.95 35.65 26.80
N LEU A 515 -36.66 36.92 27.06
CA LEU A 515 -36.66 37.49 28.41
C LEU A 515 -37.57 38.72 28.50
N SER A 516 -38.03 39.00 29.71
CA SER A 516 -38.66 40.28 30.02
C SER A 516 -38.07 40.90 31.29
N VAL A 517 -38.25 42.15 31.50
CA VAL A 517 -37.87 42.90 32.71
C VAL A 517 -39.04 43.77 33.15
N ASP A 518 -39.21 43.88 34.46
CA ASP A 518 -40.35 44.64 35.03
C ASP A 518 -40.19 46.16 34.94
N GLY A 519 -39.02 46.68 34.55
CA GLY A 519 -38.79 48.07 34.28
C GLY A 519 -38.79 48.41 32.79
N SER A 520 -39.27 49.61 32.41
CA SER A 520 -39.24 50.11 31.03
C SER A 520 -37.90 50.70 30.68
N ASN A 521 -37.55 50.72 29.37
CA ASN A 521 -36.32 51.30 28.82
C ASN A 521 -35.03 50.82 29.51
N ARG A 522 -34.87 49.52 29.64
CA ARG A 522 -33.73 48.87 30.24
C ARG A 522 -32.74 48.39 29.21
N VAL A 523 -31.48 48.33 29.61
CA VAL A 523 -30.43 47.58 28.92
C VAL A 523 -30.21 46.30 29.74
N VAL A 524 -30.55 45.17 29.16
CA VAL A 524 -30.42 43.86 29.81
C VAL A 524 -29.40 43.05 29.04
N SER A 525 -28.41 42.48 29.71
CA SER A 525 -27.48 41.54 29.09
C SER A 525 -27.66 40.15 29.69
N ILE A 526 -27.48 39.13 28.85
CA ILE A 526 -27.52 37.73 29.20
C ILE A 526 -26.27 37.03 28.67
N GLY A 527 -25.66 36.16 29.47
CA GLY A 527 -24.41 35.49 29.09
C GLY A 527 -24.19 34.20 29.86
N VAL A 528 -23.18 33.44 29.44
CA VAL A 528 -22.78 32.16 30.07
C VAL A 528 -21.58 32.38 30.99
N VAL A 529 -21.66 31.82 32.16
CA VAL A 529 -20.62 31.81 33.18
C VAL A 529 -20.21 30.36 33.47
N LYS A 530 -18.92 30.12 33.64
CA LYS A 530 -18.34 28.83 34.00
C LYS A 530 -17.99 28.82 35.50
N ASN A 531 -18.39 27.79 36.22
CA ASN A 531 -18.02 27.54 37.62
C ASN A 531 -18.35 28.73 38.55
N SER A 532 -19.48 29.40 38.33
CA SER A 532 -19.96 30.58 39.06
C SER A 532 -18.97 31.77 39.07
N ALA A 533 -17.97 31.78 38.19
CA ALA A 533 -17.00 32.90 38.08
C ALA A 533 -17.63 34.05 37.29
N SER A 534 -18.51 34.82 37.93
CA SER A 534 -19.29 35.90 37.29
C SER A 534 -18.48 37.01 36.64
N SER A 535 -17.18 37.09 36.94
CA SER A 535 -16.24 38.04 36.32
C SER A 535 -15.86 37.66 34.87
N THR A 536 -16.01 36.38 34.47
CA THR A 536 -15.65 35.90 33.14
C THR A 536 -16.89 35.32 32.44
N ARG A 537 -17.26 35.92 31.35
CA ARG A 537 -18.35 35.43 30.48
C ARG A 537 -17.76 34.86 29.20
N TYR A 538 -18.24 33.70 28.82
CA TYR A 538 -17.79 32.97 27.64
C TYR A 538 -18.57 33.30 26.36
N GLY A 539 -19.66 34.03 26.49
CA GLY A 539 -20.49 34.61 25.45
C GLY A 539 -21.64 35.36 26.05
N GLU A 540 -22.03 36.46 25.45
CA GLU A 540 -23.11 37.32 25.92
C GLU A 540 -23.81 38.03 24.77
N THR A 541 -25.07 38.42 25.01
CA THR A 541 -25.82 39.36 24.15
C THR A 541 -26.52 40.41 24.99
N THR A 542 -26.70 41.59 24.42
CA THR A 542 -27.32 42.73 25.09
C THR A 542 -28.57 43.16 24.34
N ILE A 543 -29.66 43.39 25.07
CA ILE A 543 -30.98 43.69 24.58
C ILE A 543 -31.39 45.07 25.15
N ARG A 544 -31.94 45.93 24.34
CA ARG A 544 -32.62 47.15 24.76
C ARG A 544 -34.13 46.90 24.80
N THR A 545 -34.70 46.96 26.01
CA THR A 545 -36.13 46.79 26.22
C THR A 545 -36.86 48.16 26.17
N GLY A 546 -38.05 48.20 25.59
CA GLY A 546 -38.87 49.43 25.60
C GLY A 546 -39.92 49.37 26.72
N THR A 547 -40.84 48.45 26.63
CA THR A 547 -41.98 48.31 27.55
C THR A 547 -41.69 47.26 28.64
N ALA A 548 -42.07 47.58 29.88
CA ALA A 548 -41.97 46.64 31.00
C ALA A 548 -42.80 45.36 30.75
N ASN A 549 -42.26 44.22 31.20
CA ASN A 549 -42.87 42.92 31.16
C ASN A 549 -43.15 42.37 29.72
N GLN A 550 -42.73 43.02 28.69
CA GLN A 550 -42.84 42.49 27.31
C GLN A 550 -41.68 41.51 27.01
N PRO A 551 -41.92 40.44 26.22
CA PRO A 551 -40.89 39.50 25.84
C PRO A 551 -39.98 40.09 24.75
N TYR A 552 -38.67 39.94 24.94
CA TYR A 552 -37.64 40.35 23.99
C TYR A 552 -36.76 39.14 23.66
N PRO A 553 -36.59 38.82 22.37
CA PRO A 553 -35.84 37.65 21.96
C PRO A 553 -34.34 37.83 22.19
N PHE A 554 -33.65 36.75 22.45
CA PHE A 554 -32.19 36.67 22.49
C PHE A 554 -31.68 35.41 21.81
N ALA A 555 -30.48 35.50 21.24
CA ALA A 555 -29.75 34.37 20.69
C ALA A 555 -28.24 34.65 20.73
N PHE A 556 -27.46 33.68 21.15
CA PHE A 556 -26.00 33.74 21.06
C PHE A 556 -25.38 32.36 21.06
N VAL A 557 -24.15 32.26 20.53
CA VAL A 557 -23.35 31.04 20.47
C VAL A 557 -22.07 31.26 21.29
N VAL A 558 -21.67 30.23 21.99
CA VAL A 558 -20.47 30.22 22.83
C VAL A 558 -19.58 29.09 22.38
N TYR A 559 -18.33 29.37 22.08
CA TYR A 559 -17.32 28.34 21.91
C TYR A 559 -16.45 28.26 23.17
N LEU A 560 -16.22 27.06 23.62
CA LEU A 560 -15.48 26.79 24.85
C LEU A 560 -14.34 25.82 24.57
N GLU A 561 -13.16 26.23 24.93
CA GLU A 561 -11.98 25.37 24.89
C GLU A 561 -11.72 24.71 26.25
N ASN A 562 -11.19 23.48 26.22
CA ASN A 562 -10.71 22.79 27.40
C ASN A 562 -11.77 22.70 28.54
N ILE A 563 -13.01 22.34 28.19
CA ILE A 563 -14.01 22.00 29.21
C ILE A 563 -13.47 20.83 30.02
N SER A 564 -13.23 21.05 31.29
CA SER A 564 -12.68 20.05 32.21
C SER A 564 -13.77 19.19 32.84
N PRO A 565 -13.46 18.00 33.31
CA PRO A 565 -14.37 17.20 34.12
C PRO A 565 -14.96 18.00 35.26
N THR A 566 -16.26 17.87 35.48
CA THR A 566 -17.03 18.59 36.48
C THR A 566 -17.21 20.09 36.28
N ASP A 567 -16.67 20.69 35.22
CA ASP A 567 -17.01 22.06 34.86
C ASP A 567 -18.52 22.19 34.67
N TYR A 568 -19.09 23.25 35.22
CA TYR A 568 -20.48 23.56 35.03
C TYR A 568 -20.69 24.97 34.47
N PHE A 569 -21.82 25.13 33.82
CA PHE A 569 -22.18 26.35 33.12
C PHE A 569 -23.56 26.81 33.54
N GLU A 570 -23.68 28.08 33.73
CA GLU A 570 -24.87 28.78 34.19
C GLU A 570 -25.14 30.01 33.33
N VAL A 571 -26.40 30.34 33.13
CA VAL A 571 -26.80 31.60 32.52
C VAL A 571 -26.86 32.68 33.59
N TYR A 572 -26.28 33.83 33.33
CA TYR A 572 -26.34 35.03 34.17
C TYR A 572 -27.01 36.17 33.38
N VAL A 573 -27.66 37.03 34.10
CA VAL A 573 -28.33 38.22 33.57
C VAL A 573 -27.93 39.47 34.37
N THR A 574 -28.02 40.63 33.73
CA THR A 574 -27.88 41.92 34.38
C THR A 574 -28.86 42.91 33.79
N SER A 575 -29.15 43.99 34.52
CA SER A 575 -29.95 45.12 34.06
C SER A 575 -29.34 46.45 34.40
N SER A 576 -29.67 47.47 33.66
CA SER A 576 -29.18 48.87 33.86
C SER A 576 -29.78 49.59 35.06
N SER A 577 -30.66 48.95 35.82
CA SER A 577 -31.30 49.58 37.01
C SER A 577 -31.32 48.66 38.22
N ASN A 578 -31.23 49.25 39.39
CA ASN A 578 -31.35 48.56 40.69
C ASN A 578 -32.76 48.00 40.87
N GLY A 579 -32.85 46.82 41.44
CA GLY A 579 -34.11 46.19 41.83
C GLY A 579 -34.93 45.58 40.69
N ASP A 580 -34.45 45.68 39.45
CA ASP A 580 -35.14 45.07 38.32
C ASP A 580 -35.23 43.57 38.47
N ASN A 581 -36.39 43.01 38.10
CA ASN A 581 -36.59 41.55 38.03
C ASN A 581 -36.54 41.14 36.56
N VAL A 582 -35.50 40.41 36.20
CA VAL A 582 -35.37 39.81 34.86
C VAL A 582 -35.98 38.41 34.87
N LYS A 583 -36.88 38.16 34.00
CA LYS A 583 -37.53 36.86 33.81
C LYS A 583 -37.13 36.27 32.47
N ILE A 584 -36.53 35.10 32.48
CA ILE A 584 -36.35 34.26 31.29
C ILE A 584 -37.64 33.52 31.08
N GLN A 585 -38.41 33.90 30.05
CA GLN A 585 -39.72 33.30 29.77
C GLN A 585 -39.56 31.97 29.05
N ASP A 586 -38.72 31.97 28.04
CA ASP A 586 -38.35 30.78 27.27
C ASP A 586 -36.84 30.72 27.13
N ILE A 587 -36.30 29.50 27.21
CA ILE A 587 -34.90 29.26 26.89
C ILE A 587 -34.75 27.88 26.22
N GLN A 588 -34.00 27.86 25.16
CA GLN A 588 -33.49 26.65 24.57
C GLN A 588 -31.97 26.69 24.66
N TRP A 589 -31.40 25.68 25.27
CA TRP A 589 -29.95 25.58 25.44
C TRP A 589 -29.48 24.24 24.89
N LEU A 590 -28.73 24.27 23.79
CA LEU A 590 -28.04 23.13 23.24
C LEU A 590 -26.56 23.23 23.59
N ALA A 591 -26.03 22.24 24.29
CA ALA A 591 -24.62 22.09 24.63
C ALA A 591 -24.08 20.84 23.91
N ASN A 592 -23.02 21.01 23.12
CA ASN A 592 -22.31 19.94 22.46
C ASN A 592 -20.83 20.00 22.84
N ALA A 593 -20.20 18.85 23.09
CA ALA A 593 -18.76 18.75 23.29
C ALA A 593 -18.17 17.66 22.39
N GLN A 594 -16.98 17.93 21.82
CA GLN A 594 -16.25 17.05 20.91
C GLN A 594 -14.87 16.71 21.44
#